data_46679c6abc09f3d7ec447def0a8f5a38
#
_entry.id   46679c6abc09f3d7ec447def0a8f5a38
#
_cell.length_a   1.000
_cell.length_b   1.000
_cell.length_c   1.000
_cell.angle_alpha   90.00
_cell.angle_beta   90.00
_cell.angle_gamma   90.00
#
_symmetry.space_group_name_H-M   'P 1'
#
loop_
_entity.id
_entity.type
_entity.pdbx_description
1 polymer ?
#
loop_
_entity_poly.entity_id
_entity_poly.type
_entity_poly.pdbx_seq_one_letter_code
_entity_poly.pdbx_strand_id
1 'polypeptide(L)'
;MNKKFFYISFLLLLMLLSSCKSKRNLVSSLPLLEVVPDSALRADTVGLPVSLVGVLTFDQSDLRDIRRMSGRSARSSRSLAKLKIRKKEIVKRGTQITFTTVDVSSSYKGVKRVRMYDFTHRDVPEAFDSCRIAFISDLHYKSLLKEEGLADLVRLLSSLHADVLLMGGDYHEGCQYVAPLMAALAQVKTPLGTYAVLGNNDYEACYSEVVNEMKRRGIRLLEHKVDTLKRGKDRILVAGVRNPFDLKQNGQSPTLALSPDDFVILLTHTPDYAEDVPVTHADLILAGHTHGGQVTLFGYAPVVPSRYGQRFLTGLKYNSAHIPMIVTNGIGTSQHAIRLFAPAEVVMITLHRLR
;
A
#
# COMPACT_ATOMS: atom_id res chain seq x y z
N MET A 1 -22.45 -24.37 -0.69
CA MET A 1 -21.29 -25.30 -0.55
C MET A 1 -20.73 -25.11 0.85
N ASN A 2 -20.66 -26.16 1.64
CA ASN A 2 -20.55 -26.11 3.10
C ASN A 2 -19.16 -25.61 3.56
N LYS A 3 -19.09 -24.48 4.27
CA LYS A 3 -17.83 -23.89 4.80
C LYS A 3 -17.01 -24.88 5.64
N LYS A 4 -17.64 -25.84 6.30
CA LYS A 4 -16.99 -26.91 7.08
C LYS A 4 -16.14 -27.86 6.20
N PHE A 5 -16.56 -28.13 4.98
CA PHE A 5 -15.82 -29.03 4.07
C PHE A 5 -14.51 -28.39 3.57
N PHE A 6 -14.51 -27.08 3.39
CA PHE A 6 -13.32 -26.33 2.96
C PHE A 6 -12.25 -26.26 4.05
N TYR A 7 -12.63 -26.10 5.31
CA TYR A 7 -11.73 -26.10 6.45
C TYR A 7 -11.04 -27.44 6.67
N ILE A 8 -11.77 -28.54 6.50
CA ILE A 8 -11.23 -29.91 6.64
C ILE A 8 -10.21 -30.22 5.55
N SER A 9 -10.48 -29.83 4.29
CA SER A 9 -9.55 -30.02 3.20
C SER A 9 -8.28 -29.18 3.33
N PHE A 10 -8.39 -27.96 3.89
CA PHE A 10 -7.24 -27.09 4.12
C PHE A 10 -6.35 -27.56 5.29
N LEU A 11 -6.96 -28.06 6.36
CA LEU A 11 -6.23 -28.68 7.47
C LEU A 11 -5.52 -30.00 7.04
N LEU A 12 -6.17 -30.82 6.21
CA LEU A 12 -5.58 -32.03 5.63
C LEU A 12 -4.38 -31.69 4.74
N LEU A 13 -4.45 -30.65 3.94
CA LEU A 13 -3.33 -30.16 3.10
C LEU A 13 -2.16 -29.66 3.96
N LEU A 14 -2.43 -28.97 5.07
CA LEU A 14 -1.40 -28.53 6.03
C LEU A 14 -0.78 -29.73 6.77
N MET A 15 -1.55 -30.75 7.12
CA MET A 15 -1.04 -31.97 7.74
C MET A 15 -0.20 -32.83 6.78
N LEU A 16 -0.55 -32.89 5.51
CA LEU A 16 0.25 -33.58 4.49
C LEU A 16 1.59 -32.88 4.23
N LEU A 17 1.65 -31.53 4.36
CA LEU A 17 2.89 -30.77 4.25
C LEU A 17 3.79 -30.90 5.51
N SER A 18 3.21 -31.24 6.66
CA SER A 18 3.97 -31.42 7.91
C SER A 18 4.55 -32.82 8.11
N SER A 19 4.05 -33.84 7.41
CA SER A 19 4.49 -35.24 7.54
C SER A 19 5.65 -35.63 6.62
N CYS A 20 6.09 -34.73 5.73
CA CYS A 20 7.20 -35.01 4.83
C CYS A 20 8.56 -34.69 5.48
N LYS A 21 9.21 -35.70 6.03
CA LYS A 21 10.54 -35.65 6.70
C LYS A 21 11.73 -35.48 5.72
N SER A 22 11.55 -34.84 4.59
CA SER A 22 12.66 -34.57 3.64
C SER A 22 12.65 -33.12 3.19
N LYS A 23 13.08 -32.20 4.07
CA LYS A 23 13.15 -30.74 3.81
C LYS A 23 14.35 -30.28 2.97
N ARG A 24 15.17 -31.18 2.41
CA ARG A 24 16.40 -30.75 1.71
C ARG A 24 16.37 -30.80 0.18
N ASN A 25 15.42 -31.47 -0.44
CA ASN A 25 15.44 -31.68 -1.91
C ASN A 25 14.28 -31.05 -2.69
N LEU A 26 13.39 -30.26 -2.07
CA LEU A 26 12.26 -29.65 -2.80
C LEU A 26 12.56 -28.24 -3.35
N VAL A 27 13.70 -27.65 -2.97
CA VAL A 27 14.09 -26.30 -3.45
C VAL A 27 14.92 -26.36 -4.73
N SER A 28 15.45 -27.52 -5.10
CA SER A 28 16.31 -27.69 -6.28
C SER A 28 15.59 -28.06 -7.59
N SER A 29 14.26 -28.25 -7.54
CA SER A 29 13.48 -28.70 -8.72
C SER A 29 12.45 -27.70 -9.26
N LEU A 30 12.49 -26.44 -8.84
CA LEU A 30 11.73 -25.40 -9.51
C LEU A 30 12.49 -24.96 -10.77
N PRO A 31 11.86 -24.98 -11.97
CA PRO A 31 12.53 -24.58 -13.18
C PRO A 31 13.00 -23.12 -13.07
N LEU A 32 14.26 -22.89 -13.30
CA LEU A 32 14.84 -21.58 -13.55
C LEU A 32 14.10 -20.98 -14.74
N LEU A 33 13.45 -19.84 -14.55
CA LEU A 33 12.92 -19.04 -15.66
C LEU A 33 14.13 -18.58 -16.47
N GLU A 34 14.34 -19.23 -17.63
CA GLU A 34 15.32 -18.78 -18.62
C GLU A 34 14.97 -17.36 -19.08
N VAL A 35 16.00 -16.54 -19.14
CA VAL A 35 15.93 -15.22 -19.75
C VAL A 35 15.92 -15.42 -21.25
N VAL A 36 14.76 -15.24 -21.89
CA VAL A 36 14.64 -15.29 -23.34
C VAL A 36 15.23 -14.00 -23.92
N PRO A 37 16.19 -14.07 -24.86
CA PRO A 37 16.74 -12.88 -25.51
C PRO A 37 15.70 -12.18 -26.38
N ASP A 38 15.81 -10.86 -26.47
CA ASP A 38 14.90 -9.90 -27.10
C ASP A 38 14.54 -10.18 -28.57
N SER A 39 15.27 -11.07 -29.25
CA SER A 39 15.05 -11.44 -30.65
C SER A 39 13.89 -12.44 -30.88
N ALA A 40 13.33 -13.04 -29.82
CA ALA A 40 12.28 -14.05 -29.92
C ALA A 40 10.85 -13.49 -29.72
N LEU A 41 10.68 -12.19 -29.48
CA LEU A 41 9.41 -11.57 -29.16
C LEU A 41 8.70 -10.89 -30.37
N ARG A 42 9.13 -11.17 -31.59
CA ARG A 42 8.46 -10.69 -32.80
C ARG A 42 7.77 -11.85 -33.52
N ALA A 43 6.60 -12.25 -33.08
CA ALA A 43 5.56 -12.84 -33.94
C ALA A 43 4.23 -12.93 -33.17
N ASP A 44 3.20 -12.36 -33.78
CA ASP A 44 1.78 -12.66 -33.64
C ASP A 44 1.10 -12.50 -32.28
N THR A 45 0.69 -11.25 -31.96
CA THR A 45 -0.46 -11.04 -31.09
C THR A 45 -1.43 -10.05 -31.71
N VAL A 46 -2.37 -10.57 -32.48
CA VAL A 46 -3.60 -9.87 -32.86
C VAL A 46 -4.60 -10.14 -31.72
N GLY A 47 -5.05 -9.09 -31.04
CA GLY A 47 -6.31 -9.12 -30.33
C GLY A 47 -6.35 -9.02 -28.81
N LEU A 48 -5.34 -8.46 -28.11
CA LEU A 48 -5.48 -8.14 -26.68
C LEU A 48 -5.16 -6.65 -26.39
N PRO A 49 -6.01 -5.90 -25.66
CA PRO A 49 -5.83 -4.47 -25.43
C PRO A 49 -4.90 -4.15 -24.26
N VAL A 50 -3.84 -4.90 -24.03
CA VAL A 50 -2.83 -4.62 -23.01
C VAL A 50 -1.46 -5.02 -23.55
N SER A 51 -0.67 -4.03 -24.00
CA SER A 51 0.74 -4.29 -24.32
C SER A 51 1.54 -4.37 -23.02
N LEU A 52 2.04 -5.55 -22.73
CA LEU A 52 3.10 -5.79 -21.74
C LEU A 52 4.45 -5.56 -22.44
N VAL A 53 5.06 -4.42 -22.25
CA VAL A 53 6.45 -4.18 -22.65
C VAL A 53 7.27 -4.00 -21.38
N GLY A 54 8.09 -4.96 -21.03
CA GLY A 54 9.05 -4.87 -19.95
C GLY A 54 10.42 -4.53 -20.53
N VAL A 55 10.85 -3.27 -20.44
CA VAL A 55 12.24 -2.87 -20.74
C VAL A 55 12.92 -2.52 -19.42
N LEU A 56 13.95 -3.26 -19.08
CA LEU A 56 14.82 -2.98 -17.93
C LEU A 56 15.90 -2.00 -18.38
N THR A 57 15.72 -0.71 -18.09
CA THR A 57 16.82 0.26 -18.13
C THR A 57 17.04 0.78 -16.71
N PHE A 58 18.26 0.61 -16.19
CA PHE A 58 18.66 1.16 -14.90
C PHE A 58 19.29 2.53 -15.13
N ASP A 59 18.77 3.56 -14.47
CA ASP A 59 19.48 4.82 -14.29
C ASP A 59 20.35 4.74 -13.02
N GLN A 60 21.55 5.32 -13.07
CA GLN A 60 22.47 5.40 -11.93
C GLN A 60 21.90 6.20 -10.74
N SER A 61 20.83 6.99 -10.95
CA SER A 61 20.11 7.71 -9.90
C SER A 61 19.32 6.75 -9.00
N ASP A 62 18.68 5.71 -9.56
CA ASP A 62 17.92 4.71 -8.82
C ASP A 62 18.81 3.93 -7.83
N LEU A 63 20.06 3.64 -8.26
CA LEU A 63 21.06 2.98 -7.41
C LEU A 63 21.60 3.88 -6.29
N ARG A 64 21.57 5.21 -6.47
CA ARG A 64 21.99 6.18 -5.44
C ARG A 64 20.97 6.31 -4.34
N ASP A 65 19.68 6.29 -4.67
CA ASP A 65 18.59 6.35 -3.69
C ASP A 65 18.50 5.07 -2.86
N ILE A 66 18.72 3.91 -3.47
CA ILE A 66 18.85 2.63 -2.75
C ILE A 66 20.07 2.64 -1.81
N ARG A 67 21.18 3.22 -2.22
CA ARG A 67 22.38 3.37 -1.36
C ARG A 67 22.18 4.36 -0.22
N ARG A 68 21.37 5.41 -0.39
CA ARG A 68 20.97 6.33 0.69
C ARG A 68 20.06 5.68 1.72
N MET A 69 19.17 4.76 1.29
CA MET A 69 18.30 4.00 2.18
C MET A 69 19.06 3.02 3.09
N SER A 70 20.27 2.60 2.71
CA SER A 70 21.12 1.68 3.48
C SER A 70 21.98 2.37 4.54
N GLY A 71 21.58 3.49 5.08
CA GLY A 71 22.18 4.25 6.20
C GLY A 71 23.62 3.87 6.59
N ARG A 72 24.50 4.84 6.68
CA ARG A 72 25.91 4.72 7.05
C ARG A 72 26.16 3.74 8.21
N SER A 73 26.42 2.48 7.90
CA SER A 73 27.23 1.58 8.68
C SER A 73 28.08 0.77 7.72
N ALA A 74 29.17 1.37 7.31
CA ALA A 74 30.16 0.72 6.47
C ALA A 74 30.97 -0.26 7.32
N ARG A 75 30.52 -1.52 7.40
CA ARG A 75 31.33 -2.73 7.63
C ARG A 75 30.46 -3.97 7.51
N SER A 76 30.12 -4.34 6.29
CA SER A 76 29.95 -5.74 5.85
C SER A 76 29.57 -5.75 4.37
N SER A 77 30.56 -5.84 3.49
CA SER A 77 30.41 -5.82 2.02
C SER A 77 29.99 -7.18 1.43
N ARG A 78 29.19 -8.00 2.13
CA ARG A 78 28.81 -9.34 1.64
C ARG A 78 27.34 -9.70 1.63
N SER A 79 26.41 -8.78 1.89
CA SER A 79 24.96 -9.12 1.96
C SER A 79 24.04 -8.26 1.07
N LEU A 80 24.54 -7.64 0.02
CA LEU A 80 23.72 -6.92 -0.99
C LEU A 80 23.22 -7.84 -2.13
N ALA A 81 23.35 -9.14 -1.98
CA ALA A 81 22.95 -10.11 -3.00
C ALA A 81 21.44 -10.44 -2.85
N LYS A 82 20.66 -9.98 -3.81
CA LYS A 82 19.29 -10.33 -4.20
C LYS A 82 18.21 -9.33 -3.82
N LEU A 83 18.34 -8.06 -4.26
CA LEU A 83 17.16 -7.24 -4.53
C LEU A 83 16.43 -7.83 -5.75
N LYS A 84 15.25 -8.44 -5.55
CA LYS A 84 14.35 -8.76 -6.66
C LYS A 84 13.54 -7.51 -7.01
N ILE A 85 13.98 -6.77 -8.02
CA ILE A 85 13.25 -5.63 -8.56
C ILE A 85 12.31 -6.16 -9.64
N ARG A 86 11.00 -5.92 -9.49
CA ARG A 86 10.00 -6.22 -10.52
C ARG A 86 9.37 -4.90 -10.95
N LYS A 87 9.60 -4.48 -12.19
CA LYS A 87 8.96 -3.31 -12.80
C LYS A 87 7.81 -3.74 -13.70
N LYS A 88 6.66 -3.09 -13.58
CA LYS A 88 5.50 -3.27 -14.45
C LYS A 88 4.90 -1.92 -14.76
N GLU A 89 4.60 -1.66 -16.03
CA GLU A 89 3.98 -0.43 -16.50
C GLU A 89 2.53 -0.66 -16.92
N ILE A 90 1.64 0.28 -16.60
CA ILE A 90 0.24 0.26 -17.00
C ILE A 90 -0.12 1.66 -17.47
N VAL A 91 -0.51 1.78 -18.74
CA VAL A 91 -0.97 3.06 -19.33
C VAL A 91 -2.46 3.00 -19.56
N LYS A 92 -3.22 3.96 -19.04
CA LYS A 92 -4.66 4.06 -19.25
C LYS A 92 -5.14 5.51 -19.18
N ARG A 93 -5.87 5.98 -20.22
CA ARG A 93 -6.57 7.28 -20.27
C ARG A 93 -5.77 8.50 -19.75
N GLY A 94 -4.56 8.72 -20.26
CA GLY A 94 -3.73 9.88 -19.87
C GLY A 94 -3.06 9.74 -18.50
N THR A 95 -3.16 8.56 -17.86
CA THR A 95 -2.46 8.22 -16.64
C THR A 95 -1.47 7.10 -16.94
N GLN A 96 -0.20 7.31 -16.60
CA GLN A 96 0.84 6.30 -16.71
C GLN A 96 1.29 5.92 -15.30
N ILE A 97 1.26 4.62 -14.98
CA ILE A 97 1.65 4.13 -13.66
C ILE A 97 2.66 3.02 -13.85
N THR A 98 3.85 3.22 -13.31
CA THR A 98 4.84 2.15 -13.17
C THR A 98 4.98 1.77 -11.70
N PHE A 99 5.34 0.53 -11.40
CA PHE A 99 5.62 0.16 -10.03
C PHE A 99 6.82 -0.75 -9.89
N THR A 100 7.51 -0.58 -8.79
CA THR A 100 8.66 -1.39 -8.39
C THR A 100 8.44 -1.88 -6.97
N THR A 101 8.88 -3.08 -6.67
CA THR A 101 8.84 -3.62 -5.31
C THR A 101 10.25 -3.84 -4.81
N VAL A 102 10.55 -3.30 -3.64
CA VAL A 102 11.84 -3.44 -2.95
C VAL A 102 11.62 -4.22 -1.67
N ASP A 103 12.27 -5.36 -1.53
CA ASP A 103 12.25 -6.12 -0.28
C ASP A 103 13.11 -5.43 0.76
N VAL A 104 12.54 -5.21 1.93
CA VAL A 104 13.24 -4.61 3.07
C VAL A 104 14.15 -5.65 3.69
N SER A 105 15.34 -5.23 4.14
CA SER A 105 16.30 -6.11 4.82
C SER A 105 15.63 -6.92 5.95
N SER A 106 16.04 -8.17 6.12
CA SER A 106 15.57 -9.05 7.19
C SER A 106 15.83 -8.50 8.60
N SER A 107 16.73 -7.51 8.73
CA SER A 107 16.96 -6.79 9.99
C SER A 107 15.78 -5.94 10.44
N TYR A 108 14.89 -5.54 9.52
CA TYR A 108 13.67 -4.82 9.86
C TYR A 108 12.58 -5.80 10.33
N LYS A 109 12.02 -5.52 11.52
CA LYS A 109 10.91 -6.28 12.08
C LYS A 109 9.60 -5.53 11.79
N GLY A 110 8.61 -6.20 11.26
CA GLY A 110 7.32 -5.60 10.93
C GLY A 110 7.14 -5.38 9.44
N VAL A 111 7.87 -4.45 8.81
CA VAL A 111 7.77 -4.20 7.37
C VAL A 111 8.69 -5.16 6.61
N LYS A 112 8.19 -5.72 5.52
CA LYS A 112 8.92 -6.69 4.68
C LYS A 112 9.23 -6.16 3.28
N ARG A 113 8.48 -5.16 2.81
CA ARG A 113 8.71 -4.52 1.51
C ARG A 113 8.27 -3.07 1.46
N VAL A 114 8.85 -2.33 0.53
CA VAL A 114 8.33 -1.05 0.05
C VAL A 114 7.84 -1.26 -1.37
N ARG A 115 6.58 -0.91 -1.64
CA ARG A 115 6.03 -0.90 -2.99
C ARG A 115 6.02 0.54 -3.49
N MET A 116 6.80 0.79 -4.54
CA MET A 116 6.99 2.13 -5.10
C MET A 116 6.19 2.27 -6.40
N TYR A 117 5.45 3.36 -6.53
CA TYR A 117 4.70 3.72 -7.73
C TYR A 117 5.19 5.05 -8.26
N ASP A 118 5.49 5.11 -9.56
CA ASP A 118 5.61 6.36 -10.28
C ASP A 118 4.26 6.62 -10.96
N PHE A 119 3.59 7.67 -10.53
CA PHE A 119 2.24 8.03 -10.95
C PHE A 119 2.28 9.32 -11.77
N THR A 120 2.13 9.20 -13.08
CA THR A 120 2.13 10.33 -14.01
C THR A 120 0.71 10.71 -14.38
N HIS A 121 0.33 11.96 -14.18
CA HIS A 121 -1.00 12.49 -14.51
C HIS A 121 -0.93 13.93 -15.02
N ARG A 122 -1.84 14.31 -15.92
CA ARG A 122 -1.88 15.66 -16.51
C ARG A 122 -2.22 16.75 -15.48
N ASP A 123 -3.08 16.41 -14.50
CA ASP A 123 -3.57 17.37 -13.50
C ASP A 123 -2.62 17.53 -12.30
N VAL A 124 -1.47 16.81 -12.29
CA VAL A 124 -0.40 17.05 -11.33
C VAL A 124 0.24 18.41 -11.64
N PRO A 125 0.16 19.39 -10.71
CA PRO A 125 0.76 20.71 -10.91
C PRO A 125 2.30 20.63 -10.96
N GLU A 126 2.92 21.62 -11.60
CA GLU A 126 4.38 21.64 -11.80
C GLU A 126 5.18 21.56 -10.49
N ALA A 127 4.77 22.28 -9.45
CA ALA A 127 5.45 22.25 -8.16
C ALA A 127 5.31 20.90 -7.43
N PHE A 128 4.43 20.00 -7.88
CA PHE A 128 4.25 18.66 -7.34
C PHE A 128 4.88 17.58 -8.24
N ASP A 129 5.54 17.93 -9.33
CA ASP A 129 6.40 16.99 -10.05
C ASP A 129 7.48 16.46 -9.11
N SER A 130 7.64 15.13 -9.06
CA SER A 130 8.50 14.41 -8.12
C SER A 130 8.08 14.47 -6.63
N CYS A 131 6.82 14.88 -6.33
CA CYS A 131 6.28 14.84 -4.98
C CYS A 131 6.15 13.39 -4.49
N ARG A 132 6.70 13.11 -3.30
CA ARG A 132 6.78 11.77 -2.71
C ARG A 132 5.75 11.61 -1.60
N ILE A 133 4.89 10.62 -1.74
CA ILE A 133 3.80 10.30 -0.81
C ILE A 133 4.09 8.94 -0.19
N ALA A 134 4.25 8.89 1.13
CA ALA A 134 4.23 7.63 1.86
C ALA A 134 2.78 7.31 2.26
N PHE A 135 2.37 6.06 2.05
CA PHE A 135 1.07 5.57 2.48
C PHE A 135 1.22 4.30 3.32
N ILE A 136 0.62 4.30 4.49
CA ILE A 136 0.55 3.18 5.43
C ILE A 136 -0.89 2.96 5.89
N SER A 137 -1.26 1.73 6.19
CA SER A 137 -2.59 1.36 6.71
C SER A 137 -2.50 0.07 7.50
N ASP A 138 -3.57 -0.25 8.23
CA ASP A 138 -3.74 -1.54 8.90
C ASP A 138 -2.52 -1.90 9.77
N LEU A 139 -2.16 -0.98 10.66
CA LEU A 139 -1.02 -1.16 11.55
C LEU A 139 -1.31 -2.21 12.61
N HIS A 140 -2.57 -2.24 13.11
CA HIS A 140 -2.99 -3.17 14.17
C HIS A 140 -1.87 -3.34 15.21
N TYR A 141 -1.37 -2.21 15.71
CA TYR A 141 -0.23 -2.22 16.65
C TYR A 141 -0.53 -3.07 17.86
N LYS A 142 0.37 -3.99 18.14
CA LYS A 142 0.32 -5.11 19.08
C LYS A 142 -0.22 -6.42 18.51
N SER A 143 -0.63 -6.48 17.25
CA SER A 143 -0.78 -7.75 16.52
C SER A 143 0.61 -8.34 16.16
N LEU A 144 0.96 -8.51 14.89
CA LEU A 144 2.34 -8.82 14.47
C LEU A 144 3.30 -7.64 14.58
N LEU A 145 2.80 -6.42 14.47
CA LEU A 145 3.59 -5.21 14.67
C LEU A 145 3.79 -4.97 16.17
N LYS A 146 4.96 -5.30 16.68
CA LYS A 146 5.39 -5.05 18.07
C LYS A 146 6.26 -3.80 18.15
N GLU A 147 6.80 -3.48 19.34
CA GLU A 147 7.59 -2.28 19.62
C GLU A 147 8.78 -2.11 18.69
N GLU A 148 9.58 -3.18 18.52
CA GLU A 148 10.74 -3.13 17.63
C GLU A 148 10.32 -2.91 16.16
N GLY A 149 9.23 -3.55 15.74
CA GLY A 149 8.67 -3.36 14.39
C GLY A 149 8.14 -1.95 14.18
N LEU A 150 7.54 -1.32 15.20
CA LEU A 150 7.10 0.06 15.15
C LEU A 150 8.29 1.03 15.06
N ALA A 151 9.35 0.80 15.85
CA ALA A 151 10.57 1.59 15.77
C ALA A 151 11.23 1.47 14.37
N ASP A 152 11.25 0.28 13.82
CA ASP A 152 11.75 0.02 12.47
C ASP A 152 10.90 0.70 11.40
N LEU A 153 9.58 0.69 11.54
CA LEU A 153 8.66 1.39 10.65
C LEU A 153 8.95 2.91 10.64
N VAL A 154 9.10 3.52 11.82
CA VAL A 154 9.43 4.95 11.93
C VAL A 154 10.77 5.25 11.28
N ARG A 155 11.81 4.42 11.50
CA ARG A 155 13.11 4.58 10.84
C ARG A 155 13.00 4.47 9.33
N LEU A 156 12.26 3.47 8.85
CA LEU A 156 12.03 3.27 7.42
C LEU A 156 11.31 4.46 6.79
N LEU A 157 10.17 4.89 7.36
CA LEU A 157 9.42 6.04 6.88
C LEU A 157 10.26 7.32 6.85
N SER A 158 11.07 7.55 7.88
CA SER A 158 11.99 8.69 7.93
C SER A 158 13.07 8.63 6.84
N SER A 159 13.57 7.42 6.51
CA SER A 159 14.58 7.23 5.46
C SER A 159 14.02 7.37 4.05
N LEU A 160 12.71 7.24 3.87
CA LEU A 160 12.04 7.38 2.58
C LEU A 160 11.91 8.84 2.14
N HIS A 161 12.15 9.82 3.03
CA HIS A 161 12.07 11.26 2.73
C HIS A 161 10.79 11.65 1.98
N ALA A 162 9.64 11.15 2.43
CA ALA A 162 8.36 11.50 1.86
C ALA A 162 7.99 12.96 2.15
N ASP A 163 7.34 13.62 1.19
CA ASP A 163 6.83 14.98 1.36
C ASP A 163 5.57 15.01 2.21
N VAL A 164 4.77 13.95 2.16
CA VAL A 164 3.54 13.77 2.92
C VAL A 164 3.39 12.33 3.36
N LEU A 165 2.84 12.12 4.56
CA LEU A 165 2.44 10.80 5.06
C LEU A 165 0.92 10.71 5.08
N LEU A 166 0.37 9.70 4.40
CA LEU A 166 -1.04 9.37 4.40
C LEU A 166 -1.27 8.07 5.18
N MET A 167 -2.28 8.04 6.05
CA MET A 167 -2.55 6.94 6.97
C MET A 167 -3.99 6.45 6.79
N GLY A 168 -4.14 5.16 6.45
CA GLY A 168 -5.38 4.56 5.94
C GLY A 168 -6.30 3.90 6.97
N GLY A 169 -6.04 4.03 8.29
CA GLY A 169 -6.90 3.46 9.34
C GLY A 169 -6.41 2.12 9.91
N ASP A 170 -7.16 1.61 10.87
CA ASP A 170 -6.90 0.39 11.63
C ASP A 170 -5.54 0.40 12.34
N TYR A 171 -5.44 1.29 13.34
CA TYR A 171 -4.15 1.62 13.94
C TYR A 171 -3.72 0.67 15.06
N HIS A 172 -4.63 0.20 15.91
CA HIS A 172 -4.29 -0.40 17.21
C HIS A 172 -5.08 -1.68 17.53
N GLU A 173 -4.56 -2.45 18.50
CA GLU A 173 -5.22 -3.61 19.11
C GLU A 173 -5.58 -3.34 20.60
N GLY A 174 -5.92 -2.10 20.93
CA GLY A 174 -6.36 -1.69 22.27
C GLY A 174 -6.05 -0.23 22.59
N CYS A 175 -6.91 0.43 23.39
CA CYS A 175 -6.87 1.86 23.65
C CYS A 175 -5.56 2.30 24.33
N GLN A 176 -5.00 1.48 25.20
CA GLN A 176 -3.73 1.73 25.89
C GLN A 176 -2.54 1.85 24.93
N TYR A 177 -2.67 1.39 23.70
CA TYR A 177 -1.62 1.40 22.69
C TYR A 177 -1.70 2.59 21.73
N VAL A 178 -2.80 3.36 21.77
CA VAL A 178 -3.02 4.51 20.88
C VAL A 178 -1.99 5.60 21.12
N ALA A 179 -1.81 6.03 22.37
CA ALA A 179 -0.89 7.12 22.69
C ALA A 179 0.58 6.83 22.32
N PRO A 180 1.17 5.67 22.68
CA PRO A 180 2.54 5.34 22.27
C PRO A 180 2.68 5.17 20.75
N LEU A 181 1.69 4.61 20.06
CA LEU A 181 1.69 4.48 18.61
C LEU A 181 1.72 5.85 17.91
N MET A 182 0.77 6.73 18.26
CA MET A 182 0.69 8.07 17.65
C MET A 182 1.91 8.92 17.98
N ALA A 183 2.49 8.75 19.17
CA ALA A 183 3.75 9.39 19.54
C ALA A 183 4.93 8.94 18.69
N ALA A 184 5.00 7.64 18.36
CA ALA A 184 6.03 7.10 17.48
C ALA A 184 5.86 7.61 16.04
N LEU A 185 4.66 7.52 15.48
CA LEU A 185 4.37 7.97 14.12
C LEU A 185 4.62 9.48 13.92
N ALA A 186 4.35 10.30 14.94
CA ALA A 186 4.62 11.74 14.91
C ALA A 186 6.11 12.11 14.83
N GLN A 187 7.02 11.14 15.00
CA GLN A 187 8.46 11.35 14.79
C GLN A 187 8.82 11.43 13.31
N VAL A 188 7.99 10.84 12.44
CA VAL A 188 8.16 10.93 10.98
C VAL A 188 7.83 12.35 10.54
N LYS A 189 8.83 13.08 10.06
CA LYS A 189 8.66 14.46 9.61
C LYS A 189 8.47 14.53 8.11
N THR A 190 7.37 15.14 7.71
CA THR A 190 7.02 15.35 6.30
C THR A 190 6.69 16.82 6.07
N PRO A 191 7.30 17.49 5.07
CA PRO A 191 7.11 18.94 4.84
C PRO A 191 5.66 19.35 4.62
N LEU A 192 4.85 18.50 3.99
CA LEU A 192 3.44 18.77 3.70
C LEU A 192 2.49 18.22 4.77
N GLY A 193 3.03 17.57 5.82
CA GLY A 193 2.27 17.08 6.96
C GLY A 193 1.84 15.62 6.87
N THR A 194 1.06 15.21 7.88
CA THR A 194 0.51 13.85 8.01
C THR A 194 -1.01 13.92 8.05
N TYR A 195 -1.66 13.11 7.23
CA TYR A 195 -3.12 13.04 7.08
C TYR A 195 -3.61 11.62 7.30
N ALA A 196 -4.78 11.48 7.87
CA ALA A 196 -5.32 10.19 8.29
C ALA A 196 -6.82 10.07 8.01
N VAL A 197 -7.26 8.85 7.74
CA VAL A 197 -8.65 8.39 7.93
C VAL A 197 -8.66 7.31 9.00
N LEU A 198 -9.84 6.95 9.49
CA LEU A 198 -10.02 5.87 10.45
C LEU A 198 -10.53 4.61 9.75
N GLY A 199 -10.15 3.45 10.28
CA GLY A 199 -10.68 2.15 9.89
C GLY A 199 -11.79 1.68 10.82
N ASN A 200 -12.36 0.51 10.55
CA ASN A 200 -13.44 -0.03 11.39
C ASN A 200 -12.99 -0.28 12.83
N ASN A 201 -11.76 -0.75 13.03
CA ASN A 201 -11.24 -1.01 14.37
C ASN A 201 -11.18 0.27 15.22
N ASP A 202 -10.83 1.41 14.60
CA ASP A 202 -10.75 2.70 15.28
C ASP A 202 -12.14 3.26 15.64
N TYR A 203 -13.16 2.97 14.82
CA TYR A 203 -14.55 3.36 15.11
C TYR A 203 -15.22 2.45 16.13
N GLU A 204 -14.93 1.14 16.08
CA GLU A 204 -15.52 0.15 17.01
C GLU A 204 -14.94 0.32 18.42
N ALA A 205 -13.68 0.71 18.53
CA ALA A 205 -13.00 0.89 19.81
C ALA A 205 -12.05 2.09 19.78
N CYS A 206 -12.04 2.84 20.90
CA CYS A 206 -11.04 3.89 21.14
C CYS A 206 -11.12 5.11 20.21
N TYR A 207 -12.26 5.38 19.59
CA TYR A 207 -12.43 6.52 18.69
C TYR A 207 -11.93 7.83 19.29
N SER A 208 -12.38 8.14 20.53
CA SER A 208 -12.01 9.39 21.20
C SER A 208 -10.51 9.49 21.47
N GLU A 209 -9.89 8.40 21.89
CA GLU A 209 -8.45 8.31 22.15
C GLU A 209 -7.65 8.53 20.89
N VAL A 210 -8.04 7.87 19.79
CA VAL A 210 -7.36 8.01 18.48
C VAL A 210 -7.46 9.44 17.98
N VAL A 211 -8.67 10.03 17.98
CA VAL A 211 -8.89 11.42 17.53
C VAL A 211 -8.11 12.42 18.37
N ASN A 212 -8.14 12.28 19.70
CA ASN A 212 -7.45 13.17 20.62
C ASN A 212 -5.92 13.07 20.47
N GLU A 213 -5.36 11.88 20.33
CA GLU A 213 -3.92 11.70 20.11
C GLU A 213 -3.48 12.21 18.74
N MET A 214 -4.26 12.00 17.68
CA MET A 214 -3.98 12.57 16.36
C MET A 214 -3.92 14.11 16.44
N LYS A 215 -4.93 14.71 17.06
CA LYS A 215 -4.97 16.17 17.26
C LYS A 215 -3.77 16.67 18.06
N ARG A 216 -3.41 16.00 19.16
CA ARG A 216 -2.26 16.34 20.01
C ARG A 216 -0.93 16.28 19.25
N ARG A 217 -0.81 15.36 18.28
CA ARG A 217 0.40 15.13 17.49
C ARG A 217 0.45 15.88 16.17
N GLY A 218 -0.58 16.67 15.85
CA GLY A 218 -0.65 17.41 14.59
C GLY A 218 -0.95 16.54 13.37
N ILE A 219 -1.48 15.33 13.59
CA ILE A 219 -1.97 14.46 12.51
C ILE A 219 -3.37 14.94 12.13
N ARG A 220 -3.58 15.26 10.86
CA ARG A 220 -4.84 15.82 10.36
C ARG A 220 -5.80 14.72 10.00
N LEU A 221 -6.84 14.55 10.81
CA LEU A 221 -7.91 13.58 10.54
C LEU A 221 -8.90 14.13 9.50
N LEU A 222 -9.13 13.35 8.46
CA LEU A 222 -10.03 13.67 7.34
C LEU A 222 -11.30 12.81 7.43
N GLU A 223 -12.27 13.26 8.22
CA GLU A 223 -13.60 12.62 8.30
C GLU A 223 -14.59 13.36 7.39
N HIS A 224 -14.79 12.87 6.16
CA HIS A 224 -15.56 13.54 5.10
C HIS A 224 -15.09 14.99 4.87
N LYS A 225 -13.77 15.18 4.92
CA LYS A 225 -13.12 16.47 4.76
C LYS A 225 -12.12 16.41 3.61
N VAL A 226 -11.92 17.57 3.02
CA VAL A 226 -10.86 17.83 2.04
C VAL A 226 -9.86 18.79 2.65
N ASP A 227 -8.59 18.47 2.56
CA ASP A 227 -7.50 19.39 2.89
C ASP A 227 -6.62 19.63 1.66
N THR A 228 -5.86 20.71 1.70
CA THR A 228 -5.07 21.20 0.59
C THR A 228 -3.58 21.13 0.92
N LEU A 229 -2.83 20.39 0.13
CA LEU A 229 -1.37 20.42 0.12
C LEU A 229 -0.91 21.55 -0.80
N LYS A 230 -0.09 22.48 -0.28
CA LYS A 230 0.36 23.67 -1.02
C LYS A 230 1.86 23.69 -1.25
N ARG A 231 2.29 24.01 -2.45
CA ARG A 231 3.68 24.35 -2.83
C ARG A 231 3.67 25.62 -3.67
N GLY A 232 4.03 26.76 -3.04
CA GLY A 232 3.92 28.07 -3.70
C GLY A 232 2.46 28.38 -4.08
N LYS A 233 2.21 28.61 -5.36
CA LYS A 233 0.87 28.86 -5.92
C LYS A 233 0.09 27.57 -6.25
N ASP A 234 0.79 26.45 -6.34
CA ASP A 234 0.22 25.18 -6.77
C ASP A 234 -0.36 24.40 -5.58
N ARG A 235 -1.37 23.59 -5.86
CA ARG A 235 -2.02 22.75 -4.85
C ARG A 235 -2.40 21.38 -5.40
N ILE A 236 -2.47 20.40 -4.50
CA ILE A 236 -3.21 19.16 -4.71
C ILE A 236 -4.15 18.95 -3.52
N LEU A 237 -5.21 18.19 -3.71
CA LEU A 237 -6.23 17.97 -2.70
C LEU A 237 -6.15 16.54 -2.14
N VAL A 238 -6.35 16.40 -0.83
CA VAL A 238 -6.51 15.10 -0.17
C VAL A 238 -7.90 15.08 0.46
N ALA A 239 -8.76 14.23 -0.06
CA ALA A 239 -10.11 13.99 0.46
C ALA A 239 -10.10 12.72 1.31
N GLY A 240 -10.68 12.76 2.50
CA GLY A 240 -10.78 11.59 3.38
C GLY A 240 -12.22 11.19 3.64
N VAL A 241 -12.48 9.91 3.71
CA VAL A 241 -13.80 9.32 4.00
C VAL A 241 -13.93 9.01 5.48
N ARG A 242 -15.04 9.44 6.09
CA ARG A 242 -15.43 9.03 7.43
C ARG A 242 -16.15 7.67 7.35
N ASN A 243 -15.85 6.76 8.25
CA ASN A 243 -16.51 5.46 8.41
C ASN A 243 -17.09 4.90 7.10
N PRO A 244 -16.26 4.36 6.20
CA PRO A 244 -16.70 3.94 4.86
C PRO A 244 -17.67 2.74 4.88
N PHE A 245 -17.97 2.19 6.06
CA PHE A 245 -18.93 1.10 6.27
C PHE A 245 -20.34 1.62 6.58
N ASP A 246 -20.47 2.88 6.99
CA ASP A 246 -21.77 3.51 7.25
C ASP A 246 -22.14 4.53 6.16
N LEU A 247 -22.48 4.02 5.00
CA LEU A 247 -22.81 4.83 3.83
C LEU A 247 -24.06 5.69 4.02
N LYS A 248 -24.96 5.31 4.94
CA LYS A 248 -26.19 6.07 5.22
C LYS A 248 -25.88 7.38 5.94
N GLN A 249 -24.92 7.38 6.85
CA GLN A 249 -24.49 8.58 7.57
C GLN A 249 -23.54 9.47 6.74
N ASN A 250 -22.82 8.89 5.79
CA ASN A 250 -21.78 9.58 5.06
C ASN A 250 -22.30 10.47 3.92
N GLY A 251 -23.51 10.24 3.42
CA GLY A 251 -24.03 11.00 2.29
C GLY A 251 -23.22 10.82 1.02
N GLN A 252 -22.96 11.92 0.32
CA GLN A 252 -22.18 11.94 -0.93
C GLN A 252 -20.66 11.98 -0.65
N SER A 253 -19.89 11.44 -1.59
CA SER A 253 -18.41 11.53 -1.49
C SER A 253 -17.93 12.98 -1.42
N PRO A 254 -16.93 13.28 -0.57
CA PRO A 254 -16.34 14.61 -0.49
C PRO A 254 -15.65 15.05 -1.80
N THR A 255 -15.41 14.13 -2.74
CA THR A 255 -14.79 14.47 -4.03
C THR A 255 -15.77 15.10 -5.02
N LEU A 256 -17.09 14.88 -4.85
CA LEU A 256 -18.09 15.33 -5.83
C LEU A 256 -18.19 16.85 -5.96
N ALA A 257 -17.87 17.58 -4.90
CA ALA A 257 -17.89 19.05 -4.89
C ALA A 257 -16.58 19.70 -5.38
N LEU A 258 -15.58 18.89 -5.78
CA LEU A 258 -14.27 19.38 -6.19
C LEU A 258 -14.24 19.70 -7.69
N SER A 259 -13.28 20.54 -8.10
CA SER A 259 -13.07 20.83 -9.50
C SER A 259 -12.46 19.63 -10.22
N PRO A 260 -12.88 19.33 -11.45
CA PRO A 260 -12.23 18.31 -12.29
C PRO A 260 -10.81 18.69 -12.74
N ASP A 261 -10.39 19.95 -12.52
CA ASP A 261 -9.05 20.44 -12.85
C ASP A 261 -8.07 20.34 -11.69
N ASP A 262 -8.54 20.06 -10.47
CA ASP A 262 -7.67 19.81 -9.33
C ASP A 262 -7.19 18.35 -9.33
N PHE A 263 -5.92 18.11 -8.98
CA PHE A 263 -5.45 16.75 -8.71
C PHE A 263 -5.90 16.32 -7.31
N VAL A 264 -6.69 15.26 -7.24
CA VAL A 264 -7.37 14.81 -6.02
C VAL A 264 -6.95 13.40 -5.64
N ILE A 265 -6.42 13.23 -4.43
CA ILE A 265 -6.19 11.93 -3.79
C ILE A 265 -7.35 11.65 -2.84
N LEU A 266 -8.08 10.56 -3.09
CA LEU A 266 -9.09 10.06 -2.17
C LEU A 266 -8.48 9.01 -1.23
N LEU A 267 -8.51 9.30 0.06
CA LEU A 267 -8.09 8.39 1.12
C LEU A 267 -9.32 7.74 1.76
N THR A 268 -9.42 6.44 1.69
CA THR A 268 -10.49 5.63 2.30
C THR A 268 -9.89 4.40 2.96
N HIS A 269 -10.51 3.92 4.06
CA HIS A 269 -10.01 2.71 4.69
C HIS A 269 -10.26 1.48 3.81
N THR A 270 -11.50 1.28 3.33
CA THR A 270 -11.84 0.14 2.48
C THR A 270 -11.91 0.51 1.00
N PRO A 271 -11.41 -0.35 0.08
CA PRO A 271 -11.52 -0.15 -1.36
C PRO A 271 -12.98 -0.20 -1.84
N ASP A 272 -13.86 -0.89 -1.11
CA ASP A 272 -15.28 -1.07 -1.46
C ASP A 272 -16.03 0.25 -1.56
N TYR A 273 -15.65 1.24 -0.73
CA TYR A 273 -16.25 2.57 -0.78
C TYR A 273 -16.19 3.20 -2.17
N ALA A 274 -15.05 3.11 -2.83
CA ALA A 274 -14.83 3.72 -4.13
C ALA A 274 -15.53 2.98 -5.29
N GLU A 275 -16.09 1.81 -5.04
CA GLU A 275 -16.93 1.08 -5.96
C GLU A 275 -18.42 1.32 -5.70
N ASP A 276 -18.80 1.43 -4.41
CA ASP A 276 -20.20 1.57 -3.98
C ASP A 276 -20.73 3.02 -4.08
N VAL A 277 -19.81 3.99 -3.95
CA VAL A 277 -20.14 5.41 -3.92
C VAL A 277 -19.47 6.10 -5.12
N PRO A 278 -20.19 6.96 -5.85
CA PRO A 278 -19.58 7.77 -6.89
C PRO A 278 -18.46 8.66 -6.31
N VAL A 279 -17.24 8.48 -6.83
CA VAL A 279 -16.04 9.21 -6.41
C VAL A 279 -15.43 9.98 -7.59
N THR A 280 -16.29 10.53 -8.46
CA THR A 280 -15.85 11.39 -9.56
C THR A 280 -14.99 12.53 -9.03
N HIS A 281 -14.07 13.01 -9.85
CA HIS A 281 -13.04 14.00 -9.51
C HIS A 281 -11.95 13.49 -8.54
N ALA A 282 -11.87 12.18 -8.29
CA ALA A 282 -10.68 11.56 -7.71
C ALA A 282 -9.76 11.06 -8.82
N ASP A 283 -8.46 11.38 -8.75
CA ASP A 283 -7.45 10.93 -9.72
C ASP A 283 -6.70 9.72 -9.23
N LEU A 284 -6.56 9.58 -7.92
CA LEU A 284 -5.92 8.46 -7.27
C LEU A 284 -6.67 8.10 -5.98
N ILE A 285 -6.97 6.82 -5.80
CA ILE A 285 -7.58 6.30 -4.58
C ILE A 285 -6.54 5.48 -3.81
N LEU A 286 -6.46 5.70 -2.49
CA LEU A 286 -5.62 4.92 -1.59
C LEU A 286 -6.50 4.20 -0.58
N ALA A 287 -6.32 2.88 -0.46
CA ALA A 287 -7.13 2.04 0.44
C ALA A 287 -6.30 0.94 1.12
N GLY A 288 -6.76 0.50 2.29
CA GLY A 288 -6.25 -0.62 3.06
C GLY A 288 -7.27 -1.74 3.23
N HIS A 289 -7.54 -2.12 4.50
CA HIS A 289 -8.57 -3.04 4.96
C HIS A 289 -8.44 -4.51 4.54
N THR A 290 -8.02 -4.78 3.31
CA THR A 290 -7.99 -6.15 2.76
C THR A 290 -6.81 -6.98 3.26
N HIS A 291 -5.81 -6.33 3.86
CA HIS A 291 -4.57 -6.97 4.33
C HIS A 291 -3.83 -7.80 3.26
N GLY A 292 -4.18 -7.64 1.98
CA GLY A 292 -3.74 -8.56 0.93
C GLY A 292 -4.22 -10.00 1.19
N GLY A 293 -5.31 -10.16 1.96
CA GLY A 293 -5.86 -11.45 2.40
C GLY A 293 -5.07 -12.12 3.53
N GLN A 294 -4.01 -11.51 4.06
CA GLN A 294 -3.06 -12.04 5.06
C GLN A 294 -2.43 -13.39 4.68
N VAL A 295 -3.21 -14.35 4.21
CA VAL A 295 -2.78 -15.66 3.72
C VAL A 295 -3.20 -15.82 2.27
N THR A 296 -2.23 -15.93 1.37
CA THR A 296 -2.48 -16.13 -0.06
C THR A 296 -1.71 -17.35 -0.56
N LEU A 297 -2.28 -18.06 -1.55
CA LEU A 297 -1.61 -19.12 -2.26
C LEU A 297 -1.73 -18.82 -3.77
N PHE A 298 -0.60 -18.75 -4.45
CA PHE A 298 -0.53 -18.43 -5.88
C PHE A 298 -1.32 -17.16 -6.28
N GLY A 299 -1.36 -16.16 -5.39
CA GLY A 299 -2.08 -14.90 -5.62
C GLY A 299 -3.57 -14.92 -5.28
N TYR A 300 -4.09 -16.05 -4.81
CA TYR A 300 -5.48 -16.19 -4.35
C TYR A 300 -5.53 -16.17 -2.81
N ALA A 301 -6.40 -15.34 -2.24
CA ALA A 301 -6.70 -15.32 -0.81
C ALA A 301 -8.05 -16.00 -0.53
N PRO A 302 -8.08 -17.04 0.34
CA PRO A 302 -9.33 -17.71 0.70
C PRO A 302 -10.34 -16.80 1.40
N VAL A 303 -9.85 -15.79 2.13
CA VAL A 303 -10.65 -14.81 2.85
C VAL A 303 -10.16 -13.41 2.47
N VAL A 304 -11.07 -12.57 2.01
CA VAL A 304 -10.82 -11.16 1.73
C VAL A 304 -11.97 -10.37 2.36
N PRO A 305 -11.70 -9.42 3.27
CA PRO A 305 -12.73 -8.58 3.88
C PRO A 305 -13.18 -7.48 2.91
N SER A 306 -13.67 -7.87 1.74
CA SER A 306 -14.22 -7.00 0.71
C SER A 306 -15.39 -7.72 0.04
N ARG A 307 -16.46 -7.01 -0.27
CA ARG A 307 -17.60 -7.54 -1.02
C ARG A 307 -17.19 -7.94 -2.45
N TYR A 308 -16.14 -7.33 -2.96
CA TYR A 308 -15.60 -7.59 -4.29
C TYR A 308 -14.46 -8.63 -4.29
N GLY A 309 -14.12 -9.19 -3.13
CA GLY A 309 -13.18 -10.29 -2.97
C GLY A 309 -11.82 -10.03 -3.65
N GLN A 310 -11.42 -10.96 -4.51
CA GLN A 310 -10.09 -10.90 -5.17
C GLN A 310 -9.89 -9.66 -6.06
N ARG A 311 -10.97 -9.02 -6.50
CA ARG A 311 -10.88 -7.82 -7.36
C ARG A 311 -10.08 -6.72 -6.69
N PHE A 312 -10.29 -6.50 -5.39
CA PHE A 312 -9.62 -5.45 -4.63
C PHE A 312 -8.60 -5.98 -3.61
N LEU A 313 -8.05 -7.16 -3.86
CA LEU A 313 -7.17 -7.82 -2.91
C LEU A 313 -5.93 -6.99 -2.55
N THR A 314 -5.16 -6.53 -3.52
CA THR A 314 -3.89 -5.80 -3.30
C THR A 314 -3.36 -5.14 -4.57
N GLY A 315 -2.54 -4.13 -4.42
CA GLY A 315 -1.80 -3.47 -5.50
C GLY A 315 -2.65 -2.49 -6.31
N LEU A 316 -2.20 -2.19 -7.52
CA LEU A 316 -2.91 -1.29 -8.42
C LEU A 316 -4.17 -1.97 -8.95
N LYS A 317 -5.29 -1.32 -8.75
CA LYS A 317 -6.64 -1.71 -9.16
C LYS A 317 -7.31 -0.54 -9.86
N TYR A 318 -8.51 -0.80 -10.38
CA TYR A 318 -9.38 0.24 -10.93
C TYR A 318 -10.81 -0.04 -10.49
N ASN A 319 -11.52 1.01 -10.06
CA ASN A 319 -12.95 0.91 -9.83
C ASN A 319 -13.72 0.82 -11.16
N SER A 320 -15.04 0.66 -11.13
CA SER A 320 -15.87 0.57 -12.34
C SER A 320 -15.88 1.87 -13.15
N ALA A 321 -15.60 3.01 -12.53
CA ALA A 321 -15.40 4.30 -13.22
C ALA A 321 -13.98 4.44 -13.81
N HIS A 322 -13.14 3.41 -13.71
CA HIS A 322 -11.76 3.39 -14.18
C HIS A 322 -10.81 4.34 -13.48
N ILE A 323 -11.11 4.75 -12.26
CA ILE A 323 -10.20 5.53 -11.42
C ILE A 323 -9.16 4.59 -10.83
N PRO A 324 -7.85 4.90 -10.92
CA PRO A 324 -6.80 4.07 -10.34
C PRO A 324 -6.86 4.07 -8.82
N MET A 325 -6.70 2.89 -8.24
CA MET A 325 -6.74 2.65 -6.80
C MET A 325 -5.55 1.80 -6.37
N ILE A 326 -4.80 2.23 -5.39
CA ILE A 326 -3.73 1.46 -4.77
C ILE A 326 -4.26 0.89 -3.45
N VAL A 327 -4.37 -0.44 -3.40
CA VAL A 327 -4.78 -1.18 -2.22
C VAL A 327 -3.55 -1.79 -1.56
N THR A 328 -3.24 -1.36 -0.33
CA THR A 328 -2.07 -1.88 0.39
C THR A 328 -2.39 -3.20 1.12
N ASN A 329 -1.34 -4.01 1.34
CA ASN A 329 -1.45 -5.16 2.24
C ASN A 329 -1.52 -4.77 3.73
N GLY A 330 -1.26 -3.50 4.05
CA GLY A 330 -1.11 -3.11 5.44
C GLY A 330 0.16 -3.69 6.10
N ILE A 331 0.32 -3.43 7.40
CA ILE A 331 1.53 -3.78 8.15
C ILE A 331 1.26 -4.82 9.23
N GLY A 332 0.26 -4.61 10.09
CA GLY A 332 -0.15 -5.55 11.12
C GLY A 332 -1.01 -6.70 10.60
N THR A 333 -1.78 -7.30 11.47
CA THR A 333 -2.73 -8.36 11.15
C THR A 333 -4.01 -8.19 11.93
N SER A 334 -5.13 -8.57 11.35
CA SER A 334 -6.42 -8.65 12.00
C SER A 334 -6.74 -10.10 12.35
N GLN A 335 -7.45 -10.34 13.46
CA GLN A 335 -7.92 -11.63 14.00
C GLN A 335 -6.81 -12.65 14.31
N HIS A 336 -5.95 -12.98 13.37
CA HIS A 336 -4.88 -13.97 13.52
C HIS A 336 -3.52 -13.37 13.20
N ALA A 337 -2.55 -13.57 14.08
CA ALA A 337 -1.19 -13.05 13.94
C ALA A 337 -0.36 -13.85 12.91
N ILE A 338 -0.85 -13.95 11.67
CA ILE A 338 -0.21 -14.69 10.58
C ILE A 338 -0.26 -13.92 9.26
N ARG A 339 0.86 -13.94 8.53
CA ARG A 339 0.95 -13.53 7.11
C ARG A 339 1.70 -14.58 6.32
N LEU A 340 1.12 -15.01 5.20
CA LEU A 340 1.74 -15.95 4.27
C LEU A 340 1.55 -15.46 2.84
N PHE A 341 2.65 -15.18 2.14
CA PHE A 341 2.71 -14.61 0.78
C PHE A 341 1.97 -13.25 0.59
N ALA A 342 1.54 -12.64 1.69
CA ALA A 342 0.99 -11.29 1.74
C ALA A 342 1.86 -10.41 2.68
N PRO A 343 3.08 -10.06 2.26
CA PRO A 343 4.04 -9.38 3.13
C PRO A 343 3.52 -8.01 3.57
N ALA A 344 3.85 -7.65 4.82
CA ALA A 344 3.64 -6.31 5.35
C ALA A 344 4.38 -5.27 4.53
N GLU A 345 3.72 -4.17 4.15
CA GLU A 345 4.30 -3.21 3.22
C GLU A 345 4.03 -1.75 3.59
N VAL A 346 5.00 -0.92 3.20
CA VAL A 346 4.83 0.52 3.02
C VAL A 346 4.64 0.79 1.53
N VAL A 347 3.74 1.69 1.19
CA VAL A 347 3.56 2.17 -0.18
C VAL A 347 4.21 3.54 -0.32
N MET A 348 5.01 3.73 -1.38
CA MET A 348 5.56 5.01 -1.81
C MET A 348 5.01 5.36 -3.18
N ILE A 349 4.56 6.59 -3.35
CA ILE A 349 4.06 7.09 -4.62
C ILE A 349 4.86 8.35 -4.95
N THR A 350 5.45 8.39 -6.13
CA THR A 350 6.06 9.60 -6.69
C THR A 350 5.12 10.14 -7.76
N LEU A 351 4.66 11.36 -7.58
CA LEU A 351 3.82 12.03 -8.57
C LEU A 351 4.69 12.62 -9.68
N HIS A 352 4.24 12.49 -10.92
CA HIS A 352 4.87 13.11 -12.08
C HIS A 352 3.82 13.85 -12.91
N ARG A 353 4.21 15.03 -13.38
CA ARG A 353 3.39 15.77 -14.33
C ARG A 353 3.53 15.17 -15.72
N LEU A 354 2.42 14.89 -16.39
CA LEU A 354 2.42 14.51 -17.79
C LEU A 354 2.79 15.76 -18.62
N ARG A 355 3.86 15.68 -19.38
CA ARG A 355 4.36 16.75 -20.28
C ARG A 355 3.81 16.60 -21.68
#